data_ad064858c0362574cf5187d6e8ac7765
#
_entry.id   ad064858c0362574cf5187d6e8ac7765
#
_cell.length_a   1.000
_cell.length_b   1.000
_cell.length_c   1.000
_cell.angle_alpha   90.00
_cell.angle_beta   90.00
_cell.angle_gamma   90.00
#
_symmetry.space_group_name_H-M   'P 1'
#
loop_
_entity.id
_entity.type
_entity.pdbx_description
1 polymer ?
#
loop_
_entity_poly.entity_id
_entity_poly.type
_entity_poly.pdbx_seq_one_letter_code
_entity_poly.pdbx_strand_id
1 'polypeptide(L)'
;FINVLPALYDHKDEYLYYRTDHHWTTLGAYYAYEAFCKELGLTPFDRSTHTVETAEDFYGTHYSKARTWNAEPDTITWYDLQNKLTIWNVTGPGQPTDGTETGLYDTAKLDVYDKYAMFLHGNNGLSRVEGDGTGKILVIKDSYANSFVPYLTANYGAIDVVDFRNYNYGLDQLIADNDYDAILVLYSYSSFTSDPYLYRAGVAG
;
A
#
# COMPACT_ATOMS: atom_id res chain seq x y z
N PHE A 1 2.94 10.18 -15.46
CA PHE A 1 1.75 10.27 -14.60
C PHE A 1 0.71 9.25 -15.03
N ILE A 2 0.30 8.38 -14.12
CA ILE A 2 -0.74 7.38 -14.37
C ILE A 2 -2.07 7.92 -13.84
N ASN A 3 -3.01 8.17 -14.77
CA ASN A 3 -4.34 8.64 -14.39
C ASN A 3 -5.26 7.43 -14.13
N VAL A 4 -5.49 7.12 -12.86
CA VAL A 4 -6.37 6.01 -12.45
C VAL A 4 -7.86 6.37 -12.44
N LEU A 5 -8.20 7.67 -12.55
CA LEU A 5 -9.58 8.14 -12.45
C LEU A 5 -10.53 7.49 -13.49
N PRO A 6 -10.17 7.32 -14.77
CA PRO A 6 -11.04 6.64 -15.72
C PRO A 6 -11.37 5.20 -15.30
N ALA A 7 -10.37 4.43 -14.86
CA ALA A 7 -10.59 3.05 -14.40
C ALA A 7 -11.55 2.99 -13.20
N LEU A 8 -11.36 3.87 -12.22
CA LEU A 8 -12.26 3.95 -11.06
C LEU A 8 -13.67 4.45 -11.46
N TYR A 9 -13.77 5.36 -12.41
CA TYR A 9 -15.05 5.91 -12.86
C TYR A 9 -15.88 4.87 -13.64
N ASP A 10 -15.23 4.04 -14.45
CA ASP A 10 -15.89 2.96 -15.21
C ASP A 10 -16.53 1.92 -14.27
N HIS A 11 -16.03 1.80 -13.05
CA HIS A 11 -16.51 0.90 -11.99
C HIS A 11 -17.19 1.61 -10.82
N LYS A 12 -17.62 2.86 -11.00
CA LYS A 12 -18.18 3.72 -9.93
C LYS A 12 -19.40 3.17 -9.19
N ASP A 13 -20.10 2.23 -9.81
CA ASP A 13 -21.29 1.58 -9.23
C ASP A 13 -20.92 0.37 -8.35
N GLU A 14 -19.62 0.05 -8.26
CA GLU A 14 -19.07 -0.97 -7.38
C GLU A 14 -18.57 -0.38 -6.06
N TYR A 15 -18.27 -1.24 -5.07
CA TYR A 15 -17.83 -0.81 -3.75
C TYR A 15 -16.32 -0.48 -3.73
N LEU A 16 -15.97 0.68 -4.28
CA LEU A 16 -14.56 1.09 -4.48
C LEU A 16 -13.95 1.86 -3.30
N TYR A 17 -14.77 2.47 -2.46
CA TYR A 17 -14.34 3.25 -1.30
C TYR A 17 -15.13 2.84 -0.08
N TYR A 18 -14.45 2.80 1.08
CA TYR A 18 -15.15 2.57 2.35
C TYR A 18 -16.07 3.73 2.68
N ARG A 19 -17.21 3.43 3.30
CA ARG A 19 -18.19 4.45 3.74
C ARG A 19 -17.74 5.16 5.01
N THR A 20 -17.07 4.41 5.90
CA THR A 20 -16.67 4.88 7.22
C THR A 20 -15.20 5.24 7.32
N ASP A 21 -14.43 5.02 6.26
CA ASP A 21 -13.00 5.29 6.18
C ASP A 21 -12.64 6.13 4.95
N HIS A 22 -11.46 6.76 4.96
CA HIS A 22 -11.00 7.61 3.86
C HIS A 22 -10.27 6.86 2.75
N HIS A 23 -10.00 5.57 2.93
CA HIS A 23 -9.32 4.77 1.92
C HIS A 23 -10.28 4.20 0.87
N TRP A 24 -9.73 3.83 -0.26
CA TRP A 24 -10.38 2.90 -1.17
C TRP A 24 -10.45 1.49 -0.55
N THR A 25 -11.34 0.67 -1.08
CA THR A 25 -11.38 -0.76 -0.77
C THR A 25 -10.25 -1.49 -1.52
N THR A 26 -10.03 -2.74 -1.19
CA THR A 26 -9.14 -3.63 -1.93
C THR A 26 -9.52 -3.70 -3.42
N LEU A 27 -10.82 -3.64 -3.73
CA LEU A 27 -11.30 -3.59 -5.12
C LEU A 27 -10.95 -2.27 -5.81
N GLY A 28 -11.10 -1.13 -5.13
CA GLY A 28 -10.68 0.17 -5.68
C GLY A 28 -9.17 0.22 -5.93
N ALA A 29 -8.38 -0.30 -4.99
CA ALA A 29 -6.93 -0.45 -5.16
C ALA A 29 -6.58 -1.35 -6.35
N TYR A 30 -7.35 -2.42 -6.58
CA TYR A 30 -7.14 -3.33 -7.72
C TYR A 30 -7.34 -2.63 -9.07
N TYR A 31 -8.40 -1.86 -9.25
CA TYR A 31 -8.61 -1.14 -10.52
C TYR A 31 -7.55 -0.07 -10.77
N ALA A 32 -7.05 0.56 -9.72
CA ALA A 32 -5.89 1.46 -9.85
C ALA A 32 -4.63 0.70 -10.26
N TYR A 33 -4.42 -0.51 -9.71
CA TYR A 33 -3.34 -1.40 -10.09
C TYR A 33 -3.46 -1.92 -11.53
N GLU A 34 -4.66 -2.26 -12.01
CA GLU A 34 -4.87 -2.62 -13.43
C GLU A 34 -4.48 -1.47 -14.37
N ALA A 35 -4.83 -0.22 -14.00
CA ALA A 35 -4.41 0.96 -14.76
C ALA A 35 -2.87 1.13 -14.77
N PHE A 36 -2.21 0.86 -13.63
CA PHE A 36 -0.74 0.83 -13.52
C PHE A 36 -0.14 -0.25 -14.44
N CYS A 37 -0.65 -1.47 -14.40
CA CYS A 37 -0.18 -2.57 -15.23
C CYS A 37 -0.35 -2.25 -16.72
N LYS A 38 -1.49 -1.70 -17.11
CA LYS A 38 -1.78 -1.30 -18.51
C LYS A 38 -0.76 -0.28 -19.02
N GLU A 39 -0.43 0.72 -18.21
CA GLU A 39 0.52 1.77 -18.60
C GLU A 39 1.95 1.22 -18.77
N LEU A 40 2.33 0.25 -17.96
CA LEU A 40 3.67 -0.35 -17.98
C LEU A 40 3.76 -1.62 -18.84
N GLY A 41 2.65 -2.07 -19.46
CA GLY A 41 2.62 -3.31 -20.25
C GLY A 41 2.82 -4.57 -19.41
N LEU A 42 2.41 -4.54 -18.14
CA LEU A 42 2.48 -5.68 -17.21
C LEU A 42 1.19 -6.49 -17.26
N THR A 43 1.28 -7.78 -16.94
CA THR A 43 0.09 -8.64 -16.74
C THR A 43 -0.45 -8.41 -15.33
N PRO A 44 -1.73 -8.03 -15.18
CA PRO A 44 -2.31 -7.85 -13.86
C PRO A 44 -2.39 -9.16 -13.05
N PHE A 45 -2.39 -9.04 -11.73
CA PHE A 45 -2.70 -10.09 -10.77
C PHE A 45 -4.06 -10.74 -11.10
N ASP A 46 -4.07 -12.06 -11.22
CA ASP A 46 -5.32 -12.80 -11.48
C ASP A 46 -6.07 -13.10 -10.19
N ARG A 47 -7.06 -12.27 -9.89
CA ARG A 47 -7.91 -12.43 -8.70
C ARG A 47 -8.63 -13.78 -8.62
N SER A 48 -8.90 -14.41 -9.77
CA SER A 48 -9.70 -15.64 -9.82
C SER A 48 -8.94 -16.86 -9.27
N THR A 49 -7.62 -16.76 -9.15
CA THR A 49 -6.76 -17.86 -8.69
C THR A 49 -6.47 -17.82 -7.18
N HIS A 50 -6.98 -16.82 -6.48
CA HIS A 50 -6.70 -16.61 -5.06
C HIS A 50 -7.98 -16.62 -4.22
N THR A 51 -7.86 -17.11 -2.98
CA THR A 51 -8.94 -17.07 -2.00
C THR A 51 -9.13 -15.64 -1.50
N VAL A 52 -10.39 -15.22 -1.42
CA VAL A 52 -10.77 -13.94 -0.81
C VAL A 52 -11.14 -14.16 0.64
N GLU A 53 -10.46 -13.46 1.52
CA GLU A 53 -10.76 -13.39 2.95
C GLU A 53 -11.52 -12.11 3.26
N THR A 54 -12.32 -12.12 4.33
CA THR A 54 -13.14 -10.98 4.73
C THR A 54 -13.13 -10.76 6.23
N ALA A 55 -13.20 -9.49 6.65
CA ALA A 55 -13.45 -9.09 8.04
C ALA A 55 -14.52 -8.02 8.08
N GLU A 56 -15.58 -8.30 8.81
CA GLU A 56 -16.72 -7.39 9.02
C GLU A 56 -16.45 -6.40 10.15
N ASP A 57 -17.43 -5.51 10.39
CA ASP A 57 -17.42 -4.54 11.48
C ASP A 57 -16.25 -3.56 11.45
N PHE A 58 -15.87 -3.11 10.26
CA PHE A 58 -14.87 -2.07 10.11
C PHE A 58 -15.51 -0.67 10.22
N TYR A 59 -15.11 0.06 11.24
CA TYR A 59 -15.42 1.48 11.42
C TYR A 59 -14.13 2.30 11.32
N GLY A 60 -13.94 2.99 10.22
CA GLY A 60 -12.70 3.69 9.92
C GLY A 60 -12.62 5.13 10.46
N THR A 61 -11.73 5.91 9.86
CA THR A 61 -11.36 7.25 10.32
C THR A 61 -12.47 8.29 10.18
N HIS A 62 -13.38 8.15 9.20
CA HIS A 62 -14.52 9.04 9.08
C HIS A 62 -15.50 8.83 10.23
N TYR A 63 -15.79 7.56 10.55
CA TYR A 63 -16.63 7.24 11.69
C TYR A 63 -16.02 7.72 13.00
N SER A 64 -14.72 7.56 13.21
CA SER A 64 -14.07 7.99 14.46
C SER A 64 -14.19 9.48 14.72
N LYS A 65 -14.24 10.28 13.67
CA LYS A 65 -14.38 11.74 13.73
C LYS A 65 -15.85 12.16 13.90
N ALA A 66 -16.76 11.58 13.13
CA ALA A 66 -18.15 11.97 13.08
C ALA A 66 -19.06 11.25 14.11
N ARG A 67 -18.74 10.00 14.43
CA ARG A 67 -19.50 9.11 15.36
C ARG A 67 -21.00 9.13 15.14
N THR A 68 -21.44 9.06 13.88
CA THR A 68 -22.84 9.03 13.51
C THR A 68 -23.50 7.76 14.04
N TRP A 69 -24.66 7.91 14.71
CA TRP A 69 -25.37 6.80 15.38
C TRP A 69 -25.90 5.73 14.42
N ASN A 70 -26.10 6.07 13.16
CA ASN A 70 -26.64 5.20 12.11
C ASN A 70 -25.59 4.79 11.08
N ALA A 71 -24.29 4.88 11.41
CA ALA A 71 -23.25 4.42 10.51
C ALA A 71 -23.33 2.90 10.33
N GLU A 72 -23.34 2.46 9.08
CA GLU A 72 -23.19 1.05 8.75
C GLU A 72 -21.70 0.71 8.66
N PRO A 73 -21.24 -0.39 9.27
CA PRO A 73 -19.86 -0.82 9.16
C PRO A 73 -19.49 -1.20 7.73
N ASP A 74 -18.21 -1.11 7.45
CA ASP A 74 -17.61 -1.60 6.23
C ASP A 74 -17.12 -3.05 6.42
N THR A 75 -16.77 -3.69 5.29
CA THR A 75 -16.13 -4.99 5.27
C THR A 75 -14.76 -4.83 4.59
N ILE A 76 -13.68 -5.23 5.27
CA ILE A 76 -12.36 -5.34 4.67
C ILE A 76 -12.26 -6.69 3.97
N THR A 77 -11.77 -6.68 2.73
CA THR A 77 -11.47 -7.89 1.98
C THR A 77 -10.00 -7.90 1.58
N TRP A 78 -9.39 -9.09 1.49
CA TRP A 78 -8.04 -9.26 0.96
C TRP A 78 -7.89 -10.62 0.29
N TYR A 79 -6.81 -10.79 -0.49
CA TYR A 79 -6.45 -12.08 -1.05
C TYR A 79 -5.43 -12.76 -0.15
N ASP A 80 -5.61 -14.07 0.11
CA ASP A 80 -4.70 -14.86 0.95
C ASP A 80 -3.36 -15.08 0.24
N LEU A 81 -2.49 -14.08 0.33
CA LEU A 81 -1.13 -14.08 -0.21
C LEU A 81 -0.15 -14.46 0.90
N GLN A 82 0.73 -15.42 0.60
CA GLN A 82 1.71 -15.96 1.55
C GLN A 82 3.10 -15.31 1.41
N ASN A 83 3.18 -14.17 0.72
CA ASN A 83 4.43 -13.45 0.51
C ASN A 83 4.99 -12.93 1.82
N LYS A 84 6.32 -12.89 1.91
CA LYS A 84 7.02 -12.36 3.10
C LYS A 84 7.13 -10.84 3.05
N LEU A 85 7.04 -10.25 4.23
CA LEU A 85 7.31 -8.85 4.49
C LEU A 85 8.47 -8.75 5.47
N THR A 86 9.51 -7.98 5.13
CA THR A 86 10.55 -7.57 6.06
C THR A 86 10.34 -6.10 6.44
N ILE A 87 10.30 -5.82 7.74
CA ILE A 87 10.14 -4.46 8.29
C ILE A 87 11.45 -4.06 8.98
N TRP A 88 11.98 -2.88 8.65
CA TRP A 88 13.21 -2.37 9.25
C TRP A 88 12.97 -1.22 10.22
N ASN A 89 13.71 -1.25 11.31
CA ASN A 89 13.84 -0.08 12.17
C ASN A 89 14.89 0.86 11.58
N VAL A 90 14.44 1.91 10.92
CA VAL A 90 15.32 2.82 10.15
C VAL A 90 15.99 3.80 11.09
N THR A 91 17.32 3.68 11.23
CA THR A 91 18.15 4.52 12.10
C THR A 91 19.21 5.33 11.34
N GLY A 92 19.25 5.20 10.00
CA GLY A 92 20.18 5.88 9.10
C GLY A 92 19.69 5.87 7.66
N PRO A 93 20.39 6.53 6.71
CA PRO A 93 20.08 6.44 5.29
C PRO A 93 20.38 5.03 4.76
N GLY A 94 19.73 4.68 3.62
CA GLY A 94 19.89 3.38 2.99
C GLY A 94 19.08 2.27 3.64
N GLN A 95 19.44 1.02 3.34
CA GLN A 95 18.75 -0.17 3.83
C GLN A 95 19.44 -0.72 5.08
N PRO A 96 18.73 -0.82 6.23
CA PRO A 96 19.27 -1.46 7.43
C PRO A 96 19.52 -2.95 7.22
N THR A 97 20.41 -3.54 8.01
CA THR A 97 20.73 -4.99 7.99
C THR A 97 19.76 -5.82 8.81
N ASP A 98 19.22 -5.25 9.89
CA ASP A 98 18.41 -5.96 10.87
C ASP A 98 16.91 -5.69 10.61
N GLY A 99 16.25 -6.62 9.92
CA GLY A 99 14.82 -6.57 9.65
C GLY A 99 14.05 -7.64 10.45
N THR A 100 12.77 -7.37 10.69
CA THR A 100 11.84 -8.36 11.23
C THR A 100 11.03 -8.93 10.09
N GLU A 101 11.18 -10.25 9.86
CA GLU A 101 10.38 -10.97 8.88
C GLU A 101 9.00 -11.35 9.46
N THR A 102 7.97 -11.18 8.64
CA THR A 102 6.59 -11.54 8.96
C THR A 102 5.82 -11.89 7.68
N GLY A 103 4.55 -12.24 7.81
CA GLY A 103 3.63 -12.34 6.67
C GLY A 103 3.20 -10.96 6.17
N LEU A 104 2.60 -10.93 5.00
CA LEU A 104 2.15 -9.69 4.35
C LEU A 104 1.08 -8.95 5.13
N TYR A 105 0.24 -9.68 5.88
CA TYR A 105 -0.90 -9.17 6.63
C TYR A 105 -0.77 -9.40 8.14
N ASP A 106 -1.05 -8.39 8.94
CA ASP A 106 -1.20 -8.49 10.39
C ASP A 106 -2.67 -8.68 10.75
N THR A 107 -3.14 -9.93 10.73
CA THR A 107 -4.54 -10.24 11.03
C THR A 107 -4.94 -9.93 12.48
N ALA A 108 -3.99 -9.77 13.41
CA ALA A 108 -4.30 -9.33 14.78
C ALA A 108 -4.85 -7.88 14.80
N LYS A 109 -4.60 -7.09 13.76
CA LYS A 109 -5.20 -5.76 13.60
C LYS A 109 -6.71 -5.80 13.33
N LEU A 110 -7.26 -6.92 12.91
CA LEU A 110 -8.70 -7.08 12.70
C LEU A 110 -9.49 -7.07 14.02
N ASP A 111 -8.82 -7.31 15.15
CA ASP A 111 -9.41 -7.28 16.49
C ASP A 111 -9.28 -5.91 17.19
N VAL A 112 -8.63 -4.92 16.53
CA VAL A 112 -8.45 -3.58 17.09
C VAL A 112 -9.18 -2.54 16.25
N TYR A 113 -9.20 -1.30 16.74
CA TYR A 113 -9.93 -0.21 16.08
C TYR A 113 -9.41 0.08 14.66
N ASP A 114 -8.10 0.17 14.45
CA ASP A 114 -7.49 0.43 13.14
C ASP A 114 -7.27 -0.88 12.36
N LYS A 115 -8.38 -1.47 11.89
CA LYS A 115 -8.33 -2.72 11.12
C LYS A 115 -7.60 -2.57 9.79
N TYR A 116 -7.60 -1.38 9.16
CA TYR A 116 -6.90 -1.15 7.89
C TYR A 116 -5.37 -1.31 8.03
N ALA A 117 -4.83 -1.12 9.23
CA ALA A 117 -3.42 -1.36 9.52
C ALA A 117 -3.01 -2.85 9.39
N MET A 118 -3.94 -3.77 9.12
CA MET A 118 -3.59 -5.14 8.76
C MET A 118 -2.74 -5.22 7.49
N PHE A 119 -2.97 -4.35 6.52
CA PHE A 119 -2.17 -4.29 5.31
C PHE A 119 -0.75 -3.79 5.64
N LEU A 120 0.26 -4.59 5.29
CA LEU A 120 1.69 -4.28 5.48
C LEU A 120 2.07 -3.95 6.93
N HIS A 121 1.30 -4.40 7.92
CA HIS A 121 1.47 -4.02 9.35
C HIS A 121 1.41 -2.50 9.58
N GLY A 122 0.61 -1.79 8.77
CA GLY A 122 0.43 -0.34 8.86
C GLY A 122 1.47 0.46 8.07
N ASN A 123 1.92 1.57 8.65
CA ASN A 123 2.80 2.51 7.98
C ASN A 123 4.23 2.42 8.56
N ASN A 124 5.08 1.64 7.89
CA ASN A 124 6.47 1.46 8.26
C ASN A 124 7.36 2.45 7.51
N GLY A 125 8.48 2.86 8.11
CA GLY A 125 9.44 3.76 7.46
C GLY A 125 10.03 3.12 6.20
N LEU A 126 10.52 1.89 6.33
CA LEU A 126 11.01 1.07 5.21
C LEU A 126 10.57 -0.37 5.45
N SER A 127 10.05 -0.99 4.41
CA SER A 127 9.77 -2.43 4.40
C SER A 127 9.98 -2.99 2.99
N ARG A 128 10.17 -4.31 2.88
CA ARG A 128 10.26 -5.05 1.62
C ARG A 128 9.26 -6.18 1.60
N VAL A 129 8.50 -6.26 0.54
CA VAL A 129 7.71 -7.44 0.19
C VAL A 129 8.49 -8.28 -0.82
N GLU A 130 8.62 -9.58 -0.55
CA GLU A 130 9.10 -10.55 -1.53
C GLU A 130 7.92 -10.92 -2.43
N GLY A 131 8.10 -10.80 -3.73
CA GLY A 131 7.06 -11.14 -4.70
C GLY A 131 7.45 -12.33 -5.59
N ASP A 132 6.51 -12.75 -6.44
CA ASP A 132 6.63 -13.91 -7.32
C ASP A 132 7.09 -13.52 -8.73
N GLY A 133 7.13 -12.22 -9.02
CA GLY A 133 7.58 -11.67 -10.31
C GLY A 133 9.09 -11.52 -10.40
N THR A 134 9.55 -10.61 -11.26
CA THR A 134 10.97 -10.34 -11.48
C THR A 134 11.28 -8.86 -11.31
N GLY A 135 12.56 -8.56 -11.03
CA GLY A 135 13.01 -7.18 -10.86
C GLY A 135 12.58 -6.56 -9.53
N LYS A 136 12.84 -5.26 -9.39
CA LYS A 136 12.61 -4.51 -8.15
C LYS A 136 11.87 -3.21 -8.40
N ILE A 137 10.94 -2.87 -7.52
CA ILE A 137 10.26 -1.58 -7.51
C ILE A 137 10.39 -0.90 -6.15
N LEU A 138 10.62 0.41 -6.16
CA LEU A 138 10.51 1.26 -4.98
C LEU A 138 9.16 1.96 -4.98
N VAL A 139 8.38 1.82 -3.93
CA VAL A 139 7.08 2.48 -3.74
C VAL A 139 7.20 3.54 -2.64
N ILE A 140 7.08 4.80 -3.02
CA ILE A 140 7.01 5.94 -2.09
C ILE A 140 5.53 6.27 -1.89
N LYS A 141 5.06 6.26 -0.64
CA LYS A 141 3.63 6.15 -0.43
C LYS A 141 3.05 6.92 0.76
N ASP A 142 1.72 7.11 0.71
CA ASP A 142 0.86 7.22 1.88
C ASP A 142 0.13 5.88 2.15
N SER A 143 -0.82 5.88 3.08
CA SER A 143 -1.55 4.65 3.47
C SER A 143 -2.45 4.06 2.36
N TYR A 144 -2.75 4.80 1.30
CA TYR A 144 -3.50 4.28 0.15
C TYR A 144 -2.78 3.11 -0.52
N ALA A 145 -1.45 3.15 -0.58
CA ALA A 145 -0.68 2.06 -1.18
C ALA A 145 -0.71 0.76 -0.36
N ASN A 146 -1.10 0.77 0.91
CA ASN A 146 -1.06 -0.43 1.75
C ASN A 146 -1.89 -1.58 1.18
N SER A 147 -3.06 -1.30 0.60
CA SER A 147 -3.91 -2.30 -0.07
C SER A 147 -3.59 -2.49 -1.56
N PHE A 148 -2.74 -1.64 -2.14
CA PHE A 148 -2.28 -1.73 -3.53
C PHE A 148 -1.02 -2.61 -3.68
N VAL A 149 -0.05 -2.43 -2.76
CA VAL A 149 1.25 -3.14 -2.78
C VAL A 149 1.12 -4.66 -2.87
N PRO A 150 0.16 -5.33 -2.21
CA PRO A 150 -0.04 -6.76 -2.35
C PRO A 150 -0.17 -7.25 -3.79
N TYR A 151 -0.78 -6.47 -4.68
CA TYR A 151 -0.92 -6.87 -6.09
C TYR A 151 0.39 -6.82 -6.87
N LEU A 152 1.33 -5.96 -6.46
CA LEU A 152 2.64 -5.86 -7.11
C LEU A 152 3.47 -7.14 -6.98
N THR A 153 3.13 -8.02 -6.02
CA THR A 153 3.80 -9.32 -5.84
C THR A 153 3.75 -10.19 -7.08
N ALA A 154 2.71 -10.08 -7.90
CA ALA A 154 2.59 -10.79 -9.16
C ALA A 154 3.59 -10.30 -10.24
N ASN A 155 4.10 -9.07 -10.12
CA ASN A 155 4.92 -8.44 -11.17
C ASN A 155 6.39 -8.31 -10.79
N TYR A 156 6.70 -8.08 -9.51
CA TYR A 156 8.05 -7.81 -9.04
C TYR A 156 8.53 -8.86 -8.05
N GLY A 157 9.83 -9.16 -8.07
CA GLY A 157 10.46 -10.07 -7.12
C GLY A 157 10.79 -9.40 -5.78
N ALA A 158 10.98 -8.08 -5.77
CA ALA A 158 11.15 -7.28 -4.56
C ALA A 158 10.43 -5.94 -4.69
N ILE A 159 9.64 -5.61 -3.68
CA ILE A 159 8.88 -4.36 -3.59
C ILE A 159 9.32 -3.63 -2.31
N ASP A 160 10.18 -2.63 -2.45
CA ASP A 160 10.54 -1.78 -1.33
C ASP A 160 9.50 -0.68 -1.16
N VAL A 161 9.10 -0.45 0.08
CA VAL A 161 8.02 0.47 0.44
C VAL A 161 8.54 1.49 1.44
N VAL A 162 8.47 2.77 1.08
CA VAL A 162 8.90 3.91 1.91
C VAL A 162 7.72 4.80 2.25
N ASP A 163 7.56 5.08 3.54
CA ASP A 163 6.62 6.06 4.06
C ASP A 163 7.38 7.19 4.77
N PHE A 164 7.44 8.37 4.17
CA PHE A 164 8.21 9.49 4.70
C PHE A 164 7.73 10.05 6.06
N ARG A 165 6.56 9.65 6.52
CA ARG A 165 6.14 9.95 7.90
C ARG A 165 7.01 9.25 8.93
N ASN A 166 7.61 8.10 8.55
CA ASN A 166 8.42 7.24 9.41
C ASN A 166 9.84 6.98 8.86
N TYR A 167 10.12 7.37 7.60
CA TYR A 167 11.45 7.35 6.98
C TYR A 167 11.99 8.78 6.91
N ASN A 168 13.02 9.09 7.72
CA ASN A 168 13.49 10.45 7.94
C ASN A 168 14.70 10.87 7.11
N TYR A 169 15.05 10.08 6.07
CA TYR A 169 16.25 10.26 5.26
C TYR A 169 15.90 10.50 3.79
N GLY A 170 16.86 10.96 2.99
CA GLY A 170 16.78 10.96 1.53
C GLY A 170 16.83 9.55 0.95
N LEU A 171 16.53 9.43 -0.34
CA LEU A 171 16.45 8.13 -1.02
C LEU A 171 17.71 7.76 -1.82
N ASP A 172 18.64 8.68 -1.99
CA ASP A 172 19.84 8.51 -2.84
C ASP A 172 20.67 7.29 -2.42
N GLN A 173 20.90 7.07 -1.11
CA GLN A 173 21.62 5.90 -0.63
C GLN A 173 20.79 4.61 -0.84
N LEU A 174 19.50 4.63 -0.55
CA LEU A 174 18.62 3.49 -0.76
C LEU A 174 18.54 3.10 -2.25
N ILE A 175 18.48 4.10 -3.13
CA ILE A 175 18.47 3.89 -4.59
C ILE A 175 19.85 3.38 -5.07
N ALA A 176 20.94 3.90 -4.53
CA ALA A 176 22.29 3.47 -4.90
C ALA A 176 22.59 2.02 -4.45
N ASP A 177 22.03 1.59 -3.32
CA ASP A 177 22.23 0.24 -2.78
C ASP A 177 21.36 -0.81 -3.49
N ASN A 178 20.35 -0.39 -4.27
CA ASN A 178 19.40 -1.27 -4.93
C ASN A 178 19.20 -0.86 -6.39
N ASP A 179 19.30 -1.82 -7.29
CA ASP A 179 19.02 -1.63 -8.71
C ASP A 179 17.50 -1.70 -8.94
N TYR A 180 16.78 -0.58 -8.78
CA TYR A 180 15.35 -0.54 -9.03
C TYR A 180 15.04 -0.39 -10.52
N ASP A 181 14.15 -1.25 -11.03
CA ASP A 181 13.61 -1.14 -12.40
C ASP A 181 12.57 -0.03 -12.53
N ALA A 182 11.89 0.29 -11.43
CA ALA A 182 10.88 1.33 -11.38
C ALA A 182 10.79 2.01 -10.01
N ILE A 183 10.34 3.26 -10.00
CA ILE A 183 9.97 3.99 -8.79
C ILE A 183 8.53 4.46 -8.96
N LEU A 184 7.65 4.04 -8.05
CA LEU A 184 6.25 4.45 -8.01
C LEU A 184 6.02 5.41 -6.83
N VAL A 185 5.48 6.59 -7.12
CA VAL A 185 4.97 7.52 -6.10
C VAL A 185 3.45 7.37 -6.07
N LEU A 186 2.92 6.77 -5.01
CA LEU A 186 1.48 6.51 -4.84
C LEU A 186 0.95 7.19 -3.58
N TYR A 187 0.15 8.20 -3.80
CA TYR A 187 -0.49 9.01 -2.76
C TYR A 187 -1.96 9.25 -3.10
N SER A 188 -2.79 9.39 -2.08
CA SER A 188 -4.07 10.06 -2.25
C SER A 188 -3.85 11.53 -2.66
N TYR A 189 -4.77 12.11 -3.40
CA TYR A 189 -4.67 13.52 -3.81
C TYR A 189 -4.51 14.44 -2.59
N SER A 190 -5.28 14.19 -1.55
CA SER A 190 -5.24 15.00 -0.32
C SER A 190 -3.87 14.95 0.35
N SER A 191 -3.29 13.75 0.52
CA SER A 191 -1.97 13.60 1.11
C SER A 191 -0.89 14.21 0.21
N PHE A 192 -0.93 13.95 -1.10
CA PHE A 192 0.06 14.48 -2.03
C PHE A 192 0.18 16.01 -1.98
N THR A 193 -0.95 16.71 -1.84
CA THR A 193 -0.98 18.18 -1.81
C THR A 193 -0.62 18.77 -0.45
N SER A 194 -0.61 17.98 0.61
CA SER A 194 -0.41 18.46 1.99
C SER A 194 0.73 17.76 2.74
N ASP A 195 1.38 16.76 2.15
CA ASP A 195 2.47 16.01 2.78
C ASP A 195 3.70 16.91 2.98
N PRO A 196 4.10 17.18 4.24
CA PRO A 196 5.24 18.04 4.53
C PRO A 196 6.59 17.32 4.36
N TYR A 197 6.61 16.04 4.01
CA TYR A 197 7.81 15.20 3.96
C TYR A 197 8.19 14.76 2.55
N LEU A 198 7.30 14.89 1.57
CA LEU A 198 7.52 14.38 0.20
C LEU A 198 8.76 15.02 -0.47
N TYR A 199 9.19 16.21 -0.03
CA TYR A 199 10.44 16.82 -0.52
C TYR A 199 11.68 15.95 -0.31
N ARG A 200 11.65 15.01 0.66
CA ARG A 200 12.75 14.07 0.93
C ARG A 200 13.06 13.15 -0.25
N ALA A 201 12.10 12.95 -1.15
CA ALA A 201 12.33 12.20 -2.38
C ALA A 201 13.38 12.84 -3.31
N GLY A 202 13.63 14.15 -3.17
CA GLY A 202 14.58 14.89 -3.99
C GLY A 202 15.78 15.44 -3.22
N VAL A 203 15.98 15.06 -1.96
CA VAL A 203 17.09 15.54 -1.12
C VAL A 203 18.10 14.42 -0.94
N ALA A 204 19.39 14.73 -1.13
CA ALA A 204 20.48 13.83 -0.77
C ALA A 204 20.46 13.54 0.73
N GLY A 205 20.61 12.26 1.10
CA GLY A 205 20.58 11.77 2.48
C GLY A 205 21.80 12.13 3.29
#